data_97cba15ff8c8b17b8b211cf237f632e9
#
_entry.id   97cba15ff8c8b17b8b211cf237f632e9
#
_cell.length_a   1.000
_cell.length_b   1.000
_cell.length_c   1.000
_cell.angle_alpha   90.00
_cell.angle_beta   90.00
_cell.angle_gamma   90.00
#
_symmetry.space_group_name_H-M   'P 1'
#
loop_
_entity.id
_entity.type
_entity.pdbx_description
1 polymer ?
#
loop_
_entity_poly.entity_id
_entity_poly.type
_entity_poly.pdbx_seq_one_letter_code
_entity_poly.pdbx_strand_id
1 'polypeptide(L)'
;MGSKKGLLSLAKYCIGFILLMLITACTIGRVYVGSELQIDPAEKIVSGQTTKSQVLDQFGAPDLIQRQHDGDVFVYAYLRRNYSKLAIKEPVVTNLQIFTYSNIQEKKDNLVILFDREGIVKNYGFQRRTGELTPY
;
A
#
# COMPACT_ATOMS: atom_id res chain seq x y z
N MET A 1 27.59 9.61 -54.17
CA MET A 1 28.16 9.57 -52.80
C MET A 1 27.22 10.20 -51.73
N GLY A 2 26.02 10.64 -52.09
CA GLY A 2 25.06 11.27 -51.15
C GLY A 2 24.06 10.32 -50.46
N SER A 3 23.81 9.13 -51.01
CA SER A 3 22.73 8.22 -50.56
C SER A 3 22.99 7.57 -49.18
N LYS A 4 24.24 7.26 -48.85
CA LYS A 4 24.58 6.58 -47.57
C LYS A 4 24.41 7.48 -46.34
N LYS A 5 24.63 8.80 -46.48
CA LYS A 5 24.46 9.77 -45.35
C LYS A 5 23.01 9.96 -44.98
N GLY A 6 22.08 9.97 -45.95
CA GLY A 6 20.65 10.07 -45.71
C GLY A 6 20.07 8.83 -45.01
N LEU A 7 20.51 7.65 -45.44
CA LEU A 7 20.09 6.39 -44.80
C LEU A 7 20.57 6.25 -43.35
N LEU A 8 21.81 6.69 -43.07
CA LEU A 8 22.33 6.69 -41.70
C LEU A 8 21.59 7.68 -40.78
N SER A 9 21.18 8.83 -41.34
CA SER A 9 20.42 9.82 -40.59
C SER A 9 19.00 9.31 -40.27
N LEU A 10 18.33 8.69 -41.25
CA LEU A 10 17.02 8.09 -41.04
C LEU A 10 17.06 6.97 -39.98
N ALA A 11 18.08 6.14 -39.99
CA ALA A 11 18.26 5.08 -39.01
C ALA A 11 18.41 5.64 -37.58
N LYS A 12 19.16 6.75 -37.41
CA LYS A 12 19.30 7.41 -36.08
C LYS A 12 17.97 7.97 -35.57
N TYR A 13 17.14 8.58 -36.43
CA TYR A 13 15.81 9.07 -36.03
C TYR A 13 14.86 7.94 -35.69
N CYS A 14 14.88 6.83 -36.44
CA CYS A 14 14.07 5.65 -36.13
C CYS A 14 14.48 5.02 -34.79
N ILE A 15 15.76 4.88 -34.51
CA ILE A 15 16.27 4.36 -33.23
C ILE A 15 15.87 5.28 -32.09
N GLY A 16 16.02 6.61 -32.24
CA GLY A 16 15.60 7.58 -31.24
C GLY A 16 14.10 7.53 -30.96
N PHE A 17 13.26 7.36 -31.98
CA PHE A 17 11.81 7.25 -31.83
C PHE A 17 11.40 5.94 -31.16
N ILE A 18 12.05 4.81 -31.49
CA ILE A 18 11.83 3.52 -30.81
C ILE A 18 12.24 3.60 -29.35
N LEU A 19 13.39 4.23 -29.04
CA LEU A 19 13.84 4.43 -27.67
C LEU A 19 12.88 5.31 -26.86
N LEU A 20 12.29 6.33 -27.47
CA LEU A 20 11.30 7.22 -26.85
C LEU A 20 10.01 6.46 -26.53
N MET A 21 9.58 5.54 -27.40
CA MET A 21 8.37 4.71 -27.20
C MET A 21 8.54 3.68 -26.07
N LEU A 22 9.76 3.24 -25.75
CA LEU A 22 10.04 2.29 -24.68
C LEU A 22 9.95 2.89 -23.26
N ILE A 23 9.95 4.23 -23.13
CA ILE A 23 9.97 4.92 -21.84
C ILE A 23 8.57 4.96 -21.15
N THR A 24 7.50 4.67 -21.84
CA THR A 24 6.13 4.85 -21.35
C THR A 24 5.56 3.70 -20.51
N ALA A 25 6.37 2.69 -20.18
CA ALA A 25 5.90 1.44 -19.57
C ALA A 25 6.14 1.31 -18.06
N CYS A 26 6.49 2.40 -17.36
CA CYS A 26 6.69 2.36 -15.91
C CYS A 26 5.45 2.86 -15.18
N THR A 27 4.83 2.01 -14.37
CA THR A 27 3.70 2.38 -13.52
C THR A 27 4.13 2.30 -12.05
N ILE A 28 4.04 3.42 -11.35
CA ILE A 28 4.26 3.51 -9.92
C ILE A 28 2.95 3.92 -9.28
N GLY A 29 2.50 3.17 -8.29
CA GLY A 29 1.26 3.45 -7.59
C GLY A 29 1.36 3.20 -6.09
N ARG A 30 0.46 3.84 -5.36
CA ARG A 30 0.40 3.76 -3.92
C ARG A 30 -1.06 3.70 -3.49
N VAL A 31 -1.40 2.71 -2.68
CA VAL A 31 -2.75 2.52 -2.14
C VAL A 31 -2.70 2.63 -0.63
N TYR A 32 -3.63 3.38 -0.09
CA TYR A 32 -3.85 3.53 1.35
C TYR A 32 -5.27 3.11 1.69
N VAL A 33 -5.44 2.40 2.79
CA VAL A 33 -6.73 2.06 3.39
C VAL A 33 -6.60 2.29 4.89
N GLY A 34 -7.54 3.04 5.48
CA GLY A 34 -7.53 3.41 6.89
C GLY A 34 -6.51 4.51 7.23
N SER A 35 -6.38 4.79 8.52
CA SER A 35 -5.45 5.79 9.06
C SER A 35 -4.26 5.12 9.72
N GLU A 36 -3.05 5.58 9.40
CA GLU A 36 -1.83 5.03 10.01
C GLU A 36 -1.79 5.31 11.52
N LEU A 37 -1.58 4.24 12.30
CA LEU A 37 -1.38 4.37 13.74
C LEU A 37 0.01 4.95 14.01
N GLN A 38 0.05 6.25 14.34
CA GLN A 38 1.30 6.99 14.59
C GLN A 38 1.89 6.66 15.97
N ILE A 39 1.07 6.17 16.88
CA ILE A 39 1.42 5.89 18.27
C ILE A 39 1.41 4.37 18.46
N ASP A 40 2.38 3.86 19.23
CA ASP A 40 2.38 2.45 19.63
C ASP A 40 1.28 2.22 20.67
N PRO A 41 0.30 1.32 20.42
CA PRO A 41 -0.75 1.02 21.36
C PRO A 41 -0.25 0.54 22.72
N ALA A 42 0.90 -0.16 22.75
CA ALA A 42 1.48 -0.67 23.99
C ALA A 42 1.92 0.44 24.95
N GLU A 43 2.24 1.64 24.44
CA GLU A 43 2.64 2.78 25.26
C GLU A 43 1.44 3.55 25.86
N LYS A 44 0.26 3.39 25.26
CA LYS A 44 -0.91 4.22 25.55
C LYS A 44 -2.10 3.47 26.14
N ILE A 45 -2.20 2.18 25.87
CA ILE A 45 -3.32 1.37 26.33
C ILE A 45 -2.91 0.55 27.54
N VAL A 46 -3.56 0.81 28.67
CA VAL A 46 -3.42 0.01 29.88
C VAL A 46 -4.75 -0.69 30.16
N SER A 47 -4.76 -2.03 30.09
CA SER A 47 -5.96 -2.83 30.38
C SER A 47 -6.42 -2.59 31.82
N GLY A 48 -7.72 -2.46 32.01
CA GLY A 48 -8.35 -2.13 33.29
C GLY A 48 -8.29 -0.65 33.70
N GLN A 49 -7.68 0.24 32.89
CA GLN A 49 -7.55 1.66 33.24
C GLN A 49 -7.93 2.60 32.10
N THR A 50 -7.50 2.32 30.86
CA THR A 50 -7.77 3.19 29.71
C THR A 50 -9.24 3.16 29.37
N THR A 51 -9.85 4.33 29.22
CA THR A 51 -11.29 4.47 28.87
C THR A 51 -11.46 4.56 27.36
N LYS A 52 -12.68 4.28 26.92
CA LYS A 52 -13.11 4.43 25.51
C LYS A 52 -12.88 5.84 24.97
N SER A 53 -13.13 6.87 25.79
CA SER A 53 -12.87 8.27 25.41
C SER A 53 -11.40 8.52 25.15
N GLN A 54 -10.53 8.06 26.04
CA GLN A 54 -9.08 8.18 25.87
C GLN A 54 -8.56 7.46 24.63
N VAL A 55 -9.14 6.30 24.30
CA VAL A 55 -8.80 5.59 23.06
C VAL A 55 -9.20 6.41 21.84
N LEU A 56 -10.40 6.98 21.82
CA LEU A 56 -10.86 7.85 20.73
C LEU A 56 -10.02 9.11 20.59
N ASP A 57 -9.61 9.71 21.70
CA ASP A 57 -8.75 10.91 21.69
C ASP A 57 -7.35 10.62 21.15
N GLN A 58 -6.82 9.42 21.39
CA GLN A 58 -5.46 9.04 21.00
C GLN A 58 -5.38 8.45 19.60
N PHE A 59 -6.34 7.59 19.22
CA PHE A 59 -6.31 6.84 17.97
C PHE A 59 -7.34 7.32 16.95
N GLY A 60 -8.24 8.23 17.35
CA GLY A 60 -9.32 8.70 16.50
C GLY A 60 -10.47 7.72 16.39
N ALA A 61 -11.29 7.89 15.36
CA ALA A 61 -12.43 7.01 15.11
C ALA A 61 -11.96 5.63 14.60
N PRO A 62 -12.50 4.53 15.15
CA PRO A 62 -12.19 3.20 14.66
C PRO A 62 -12.83 2.95 13.29
N ASP A 63 -12.22 2.07 12.49
CA ASP A 63 -12.77 1.64 11.19
C ASP A 63 -14.04 0.79 11.35
N LEU A 64 -14.13 0.04 12.45
CA LEU A 64 -15.28 -0.80 12.77
C LEU A 64 -15.54 -0.82 14.26
N ILE A 65 -16.83 -0.70 14.63
CA ILE A 65 -17.33 -0.87 15.99
C ILE A 65 -18.27 -2.08 16.00
N GLN A 66 -17.93 -3.08 16.80
CA GLN A 66 -18.79 -4.24 17.04
C GLN A 66 -19.34 -4.18 18.46
N ARG A 67 -20.66 -4.17 18.61
CA ARG A 67 -21.32 -4.25 19.90
C ARG A 67 -21.50 -5.71 20.30
N GLN A 68 -21.09 -6.03 21.52
CA GLN A 68 -21.26 -7.34 22.11
C GLN A 68 -22.06 -7.23 23.42
N HIS A 69 -22.51 -8.36 23.93
CA HIS A 69 -23.34 -8.38 25.16
C HIS A 69 -22.57 -7.90 26.39
N ASP A 70 -21.27 -8.09 26.41
CA ASP A 70 -20.35 -7.78 27.53
C ASP A 70 -19.46 -6.55 27.28
N GLY A 71 -19.74 -5.78 26.22
CA GLY A 71 -19.01 -4.55 25.91
C GLY A 71 -18.91 -4.29 24.41
N ASP A 72 -18.03 -3.39 24.01
CA ASP A 72 -17.78 -3.02 22.62
C ASP A 72 -16.40 -3.46 22.16
N VAL A 73 -16.27 -3.74 20.86
CA VAL A 73 -14.97 -4.02 20.21
C VAL A 73 -14.70 -2.93 19.17
N PHE A 74 -13.58 -2.25 19.32
CA PHE A 74 -13.08 -1.30 18.32
C PHE A 74 -11.99 -1.96 17.48
N VAL A 75 -12.08 -1.78 16.18
CA VAL A 75 -11.10 -2.28 15.21
C VAL A 75 -10.55 -1.12 14.42
N TYR A 76 -9.22 -1.01 14.41
CA TYR A 76 -8.46 -0.09 13.59
C TYR A 76 -7.63 -0.91 12.61
N ALA A 77 -7.75 -0.62 11.33
CA ALA A 77 -7.04 -1.32 10.28
C ALA A 77 -6.36 -0.33 9.35
N TYR A 78 -5.05 -0.46 9.18
CA TYR A 78 -4.29 0.34 8.26
C TYR A 78 -3.56 -0.54 7.26
N LEU A 79 -3.67 -0.19 6.00
CA LEU A 79 -2.95 -0.84 4.92
C LEU A 79 -2.29 0.23 4.03
N ARG A 80 -0.98 0.14 3.88
CA ARG A 80 -0.23 0.87 2.86
C ARG A 80 0.43 -0.12 1.92
N ARG A 81 0.10 -0.02 0.65
CA ARG A 81 0.71 -0.84 -0.40
C ARG A 81 1.36 0.07 -1.42
N ASN A 82 2.67 -0.03 -1.55
CA ASN A 82 3.43 0.60 -2.61
C ASN A 82 3.68 -0.45 -3.69
N TYR A 83 3.35 -0.15 -4.93
CA TYR A 83 3.66 -1.03 -6.04
C TYR A 83 4.42 -0.26 -7.13
N SER A 84 5.43 -0.90 -7.66
CA SER A 84 6.12 -0.47 -8.86
C SER A 84 6.05 -1.60 -9.87
N LYS A 85 5.59 -1.28 -11.07
CA LYS A 85 5.50 -2.22 -12.17
C LYS A 85 6.22 -1.66 -13.38
N LEU A 86 7.21 -2.40 -13.86
CA LEU A 86 7.82 -2.17 -15.15
C LEU A 86 7.31 -3.26 -16.11
N ALA A 87 6.65 -2.85 -17.17
CA ALA A 87 6.17 -3.76 -18.20
C ALA A 87 6.65 -3.28 -19.57
N ILE A 88 7.33 -4.15 -20.29
CA ILE A 88 7.74 -3.91 -21.67
C ILE A 88 6.77 -4.67 -22.57
N LYS A 89 6.05 -3.92 -23.39
CA LYS A 89 5.08 -4.45 -24.36
C LYS A 89 5.52 -4.11 -25.76
N GLU A 90 5.27 -5.02 -26.70
CA GLU A 90 5.39 -4.73 -28.11
C GLU A 90 4.11 -3.95 -28.52
N PRO A 91 4.23 -2.65 -28.95
CA PRO A 91 3.05 -1.79 -29.12
C PRO A 91 2.44 -1.86 -30.53
N VAL A 92 3.10 -2.52 -31.49
CA VAL A 92 2.80 -2.32 -32.91
C VAL A 92 1.92 -3.42 -33.50
N VAL A 93 2.23 -4.69 -33.25
CA VAL A 93 1.59 -5.80 -33.95
C VAL A 93 0.72 -6.66 -33.04
N THR A 94 1.25 -7.12 -31.92
CA THR A 94 0.59 -8.14 -31.09
C THR A 94 0.17 -7.64 -29.74
N ASN A 95 0.66 -6.46 -29.32
CA ASN A 95 0.51 -5.94 -27.96
C ASN A 95 0.97 -6.95 -26.88
N LEU A 96 1.89 -7.82 -27.26
CA LEU A 96 2.43 -8.88 -26.40
C LEU A 96 3.30 -8.29 -25.31
N GLN A 97 3.08 -8.74 -24.07
CA GLN A 97 3.93 -8.37 -22.94
C GLN A 97 5.19 -9.25 -22.95
N ILE A 98 6.34 -8.62 -23.26
CA ILE A 98 7.63 -9.30 -23.39
C ILE A 98 8.28 -9.51 -22.02
N PHE A 99 8.15 -8.51 -21.14
CA PHE A 99 8.77 -8.52 -19.83
C PHE A 99 7.88 -7.80 -18.81
N THR A 100 7.81 -8.35 -17.60
CA THR A 100 7.16 -7.70 -16.45
C THR A 100 8.01 -7.91 -15.21
N TYR A 101 8.31 -6.81 -14.55
CA TYR A 101 8.87 -6.80 -13.21
C TYR A 101 7.92 -6.03 -12.30
N SER A 102 7.56 -6.62 -11.17
CA SER A 102 6.73 -5.96 -10.15
C SER A 102 7.36 -6.13 -8.78
N ASN A 103 7.38 -5.04 -8.01
CA ASN A 103 7.75 -5.04 -6.60
C ASN A 103 6.58 -4.47 -5.81
N ILE A 104 6.18 -5.19 -4.77
CA ILE A 104 5.07 -4.79 -3.90
C ILE A 104 5.55 -4.78 -2.47
N GLN A 105 5.52 -3.62 -1.85
CA GLN A 105 5.80 -3.44 -0.43
C GLN A 105 4.50 -3.15 0.31
N GLU A 106 4.22 -3.92 1.33
CA GLU A 106 3.01 -3.81 2.13
C GLU A 106 3.35 -3.53 3.59
N LYS A 107 2.68 -2.52 4.16
CA LYS A 107 2.62 -2.28 5.60
C LYS A 107 1.17 -2.42 6.03
N LYS A 108 0.93 -3.27 7.03
CA LYS A 108 -0.39 -3.52 7.59
C LYS A 108 -0.32 -3.43 9.11
N ASP A 109 -1.12 -2.55 9.68
CA ASP A 109 -1.32 -2.43 11.11
C ASP A 109 -2.76 -2.82 11.44
N ASN A 110 -2.96 -3.68 12.43
CA ASN A 110 -4.26 -4.05 12.97
C ASN A 110 -4.22 -3.86 14.47
N LEU A 111 -5.17 -3.09 15.00
CA LEU A 111 -5.40 -2.94 16.42
C LEU A 111 -6.85 -3.29 16.73
N VAL A 112 -7.06 -4.21 17.65
CA VAL A 112 -8.38 -4.62 18.14
C VAL A 112 -8.42 -4.35 19.63
N ILE A 113 -9.42 -3.61 20.09
CA ILE A 113 -9.57 -3.22 21.50
C ILE A 113 -10.94 -3.70 21.99
N LEU A 114 -10.94 -4.48 23.04
CA LEU A 114 -12.14 -4.93 23.72
C LEU A 114 -12.41 -4.05 24.95
N PHE A 115 -13.62 -3.53 25.05
CA PHE A 115 -14.09 -2.76 26.19
C PHE A 115 -15.08 -3.58 27.01
N ASP A 116 -15.14 -3.32 28.30
CA ASP A 116 -16.21 -3.79 29.16
C ASP A 116 -17.47 -2.92 29.00
N ARG A 117 -18.52 -3.22 29.79
CA ARG A 117 -19.79 -2.47 29.77
C ARG A 117 -19.63 -1.05 30.27
N GLU A 118 -18.66 -0.80 31.12
CA GLU A 118 -18.31 0.50 31.69
C GLU A 118 -17.51 1.36 30.72
N GLY A 119 -17.05 0.78 29.59
CA GLY A 119 -16.25 1.45 28.58
C GLY A 119 -14.77 1.53 28.91
N ILE A 120 -14.29 0.63 29.76
CA ILE A 120 -12.85 0.49 30.11
C ILE A 120 -12.25 -0.62 29.24
N VAL A 121 -11.00 -0.45 28.81
CA VAL A 121 -10.30 -1.47 28.02
C VAL A 121 -10.10 -2.72 28.85
N LYS A 122 -10.76 -3.81 28.46
CA LYS A 122 -10.58 -5.14 29.03
C LYS A 122 -9.33 -5.82 28.54
N ASN A 123 -9.10 -5.75 27.21
CA ASN A 123 -7.93 -6.31 26.55
C ASN A 123 -7.73 -5.65 25.18
N TYR A 124 -6.55 -5.78 24.60
CA TYR A 124 -6.27 -5.35 23.23
C TYR A 124 -5.27 -6.26 22.54
N GLY A 125 -5.33 -6.31 21.22
CA GLY A 125 -4.36 -6.98 20.37
C GLY A 125 -3.85 -6.04 19.31
N PHE A 126 -2.52 -5.94 19.15
CA PHE A 126 -1.89 -5.14 18.12
C PHE A 126 -0.97 -6.01 17.27
N GLN A 127 -1.07 -5.85 15.95
CA GLN A 127 -0.19 -6.51 15.00
C GLN A 127 0.28 -5.49 13.97
N ARG A 128 1.60 -5.39 13.83
CA ARG A 128 2.25 -4.64 12.75
C ARG A 128 3.01 -5.60 11.86
N ARG A 129 2.71 -5.55 10.56
CA ARG A 129 3.44 -6.29 9.52
C ARG A 129 4.01 -5.33 8.51
N THR A 130 5.28 -5.54 8.20
CA THR A 130 5.94 -4.89 7.07
C THR A 130 6.64 -5.98 6.29
N GLY A 131 6.35 -6.08 5.00
CA GLY A 131 6.92 -7.12 4.16
C GLY A 131 6.95 -6.73 2.69
N GLU A 132 7.80 -7.41 1.96
CA GLU A 132 7.84 -7.42 0.51
C GLU A 132 7.07 -8.64 0.03
N LEU A 133 6.07 -8.41 -0.81
CA LEU A 133 5.33 -9.50 -1.46
C LEU A 133 6.09 -9.86 -2.73
N THR A 134 6.64 -11.07 -2.77
CA THR A 134 7.21 -11.62 -3.99
C THR A 134 6.11 -11.73 -5.05
N PRO A 135 6.32 -11.18 -6.24
CA PRO A 135 5.38 -11.38 -7.34
C PRO A 135 5.41 -12.85 -7.78
N TYR A 136 4.24 -13.39 -8.03
CA TYR A 136 4.07 -14.70 -8.68
C TYR A 136 4.28 -14.57 -10.17
#